data_c27c6049051a0a306acfca962f42c662
#
_entry.id   c27c6049051a0a306acfca962f42c662
#
_cell.length_a   1.000
_cell.length_b   1.000
_cell.length_c   1.000
_cell.angle_alpha   90.00
_cell.angle_beta   90.00
_cell.angle_gamma   90.00
#
_symmetry.space_group_name_H-M   'P 1'
#
loop_
_entity.id
_entity.type
_entity.pdbx_description
1 polymer ?
#
loop_
_entity_poly.entity_id
_entity_poly.type
_entity_poly.pdbx_seq_one_letter_code
_entity_poly.pdbx_strand_id
1 'polypeptide(L)'
;MKARVLFGVFGFAVVLLALYVFPPIVLELVVAALCVFATYEVLGSTKLVRNHLELLLAMAVSLGLAVGHFSILPLRLESVMQGLVLVLLFGSFAIELKYHDVMKASQVSWAFFGGLAVPYLLLSLLRIFQMHYHHGSFIVLLPLLAAWGADTCALFSGMLFGKHKLAPVVSPKKTVEGAVGGVVGGAVLVLIAAVIMNRTLDLEMPLWSAVVLGAVGAVLGEIGDLSFSVIKRQTGIKDYGHIFPGHGGVLDRFDSVLFVAPFAELLFRIIW
;
A
#
# COMPACT_ATOMS: atom_id res chain seq x y z
N MET A 1 -18.74 6.36 -15.88
CA MET A 1 -18.16 5.01 -15.96
C MET A 1 -16.97 4.95 -16.92
N LYS A 2 -17.06 5.37 -18.18
CA LYS A 2 -15.96 5.26 -19.17
C LYS A 2 -14.61 5.86 -18.71
N ALA A 3 -14.62 7.07 -18.15
CA ALA A 3 -13.38 7.70 -17.65
C ALA A 3 -12.70 6.90 -16.50
N ARG A 4 -13.47 6.27 -15.62
CA ARG A 4 -12.92 5.44 -14.54
C ARG A 4 -12.24 4.19 -15.08
N VAL A 5 -12.89 3.46 -16.00
CA VAL A 5 -12.30 2.26 -16.61
C VAL A 5 -11.02 2.63 -17.37
N LEU A 6 -11.05 3.71 -18.16
CA LEU A 6 -9.90 4.17 -18.92
C LEU A 6 -8.70 4.51 -18.02
N PHE A 7 -8.94 5.18 -16.89
CA PHE A 7 -7.89 5.54 -15.94
C PHE A 7 -7.33 4.31 -15.19
N GLY A 8 -8.19 3.33 -14.85
CA GLY A 8 -7.75 2.07 -14.25
C GLY A 8 -6.85 1.28 -15.20
N VAL A 9 -7.26 1.16 -16.47
CA VAL A 9 -6.45 0.50 -17.52
C VAL A 9 -5.13 1.24 -17.76
N PHE A 10 -5.17 2.58 -17.82
CA PHE A 10 -3.97 3.39 -17.99
C PHE A 10 -3.02 3.26 -16.78
N GLY A 11 -3.53 3.34 -15.55
CA GLY A 11 -2.72 3.17 -14.34
C GLY A 11 -2.06 1.79 -14.27
N PHE A 12 -2.81 0.73 -14.61
CA PHE A 12 -2.26 -0.62 -14.68
C PHE A 12 -1.20 -0.75 -15.78
N ALA A 13 -1.41 -0.15 -16.95
CA ALA A 13 -0.41 -0.12 -18.03
C ALA A 13 0.87 0.61 -17.58
N VAL A 14 0.77 1.71 -16.85
CA VAL A 14 1.93 2.43 -16.29
C VAL A 14 2.71 1.55 -15.32
N VAL A 15 2.01 0.80 -14.44
CA VAL A 15 2.66 -0.16 -13.53
C VAL A 15 3.40 -1.24 -14.32
N LEU A 16 2.78 -1.81 -15.35
CA LEU A 16 3.43 -2.83 -16.19
C LEU A 16 4.66 -2.26 -16.94
N LEU A 17 4.55 -1.05 -17.47
CA LEU A 17 5.70 -0.37 -18.11
C LEU A 17 6.83 -0.14 -17.10
N ALA A 18 6.52 0.30 -15.89
CA ALA A 18 7.51 0.50 -14.84
C ALA A 18 8.21 -0.80 -14.42
N LEU A 19 7.49 -1.93 -14.46
CA LEU A 19 8.02 -3.23 -14.06
C LEU A 19 8.83 -3.93 -15.15
N TYR A 20 8.47 -3.77 -16.45
CA TYR A 20 9.01 -4.61 -17.51
C TYR A 20 9.83 -3.88 -18.57
N VAL A 21 9.62 -2.57 -18.72
CA VAL A 21 10.24 -1.80 -19.81
C VAL A 21 11.34 -0.88 -19.29
N PHE A 22 11.12 -0.26 -18.12
CA PHE A 22 12.07 0.70 -17.57
C PHE A 22 13.12 0.04 -16.67
N PRO A 23 14.30 0.70 -16.49
CA PRO A 23 15.29 0.26 -15.52
C PRO A 23 14.72 0.22 -14.08
N PRO A 24 15.23 -0.65 -13.18
CA PRO A 24 14.75 -0.76 -11.79
C PRO A 24 14.64 0.55 -11.04
N ILE A 25 15.52 1.51 -11.29
CA ILE A 25 15.51 2.84 -10.68
C ILE A 25 14.18 3.59 -10.92
N VAL A 26 13.51 3.35 -12.05
CA VAL A 26 12.22 4.01 -12.33
C VAL A 26 11.14 3.50 -11.38
N LEU A 27 11.12 2.18 -11.12
CA LEU A 27 10.21 1.61 -10.13
C LEU A 27 10.52 2.16 -8.72
N GLU A 28 11.80 2.24 -8.36
CA GLU A 28 12.25 2.79 -7.07
C GLU A 28 11.78 4.25 -6.90
N LEU A 29 11.92 5.08 -7.94
CA LEU A 29 11.44 6.46 -7.95
C LEU A 29 9.91 6.55 -7.87
N VAL A 30 9.20 5.70 -8.58
CA VAL A 30 7.72 5.64 -8.54
C VAL A 30 7.26 5.29 -7.12
N VAL A 31 7.83 4.25 -6.50
CA VAL A 31 7.46 3.85 -5.14
C VAL A 31 7.85 4.93 -4.12
N ALA A 32 8.99 5.61 -4.31
CA ALA A 32 9.38 6.74 -3.46
C ALA A 32 8.35 7.88 -3.55
N ALA A 33 7.91 8.22 -4.76
CA ALA A 33 6.86 9.21 -4.94
C ALA A 33 5.53 8.76 -4.28
N LEU A 34 5.13 7.48 -4.45
CA LEU A 34 3.95 6.93 -3.79
C LEU A 34 4.04 7.05 -2.26
N CYS A 35 5.20 6.77 -1.66
CA CYS A 35 5.42 6.91 -0.21
C CYS A 35 5.20 8.36 0.26
N VAL A 36 5.81 9.33 -0.43
CA VAL A 36 5.68 10.75 -0.07
C VAL A 36 4.24 11.24 -0.24
N PHE A 37 3.58 10.89 -1.35
CA PHE A 37 2.19 11.25 -1.59
C PHE A 37 1.25 10.61 -0.57
N ALA A 38 1.42 9.33 -0.24
CA ALA A 38 0.62 8.64 0.76
C ALA A 38 0.80 9.28 2.15
N THR A 39 2.04 9.66 2.51
CA THR A 39 2.32 10.41 3.75
C THR A 39 1.59 11.75 3.77
N TYR A 40 1.67 12.53 2.68
CA TYR A 40 0.94 13.80 2.57
C TYR A 40 -0.57 13.60 2.66
N GLU A 41 -1.12 12.60 1.98
CA GLU A 41 -2.55 12.34 1.95
C GLU A 41 -3.09 11.93 3.33
N VAL A 42 -2.38 11.05 4.04
CA VAL A 42 -2.82 10.62 5.37
C VAL A 42 -2.67 11.69 6.44
N LEU A 43 -1.68 12.58 6.34
CA LEU A 43 -1.40 13.60 7.37
C LEU A 43 -1.96 14.96 7.03
N GLY A 44 -1.68 15.44 5.82
CA GLY A 44 -2.00 16.80 5.38
C GLY A 44 -3.44 16.93 4.90
N SER A 45 -3.90 16.06 3.98
CA SER A 45 -5.26 16.13 3.43
C SER A 45 -6.33 15.86 4.50
N THR A 46 -6.05 15.00 5.46
CA THR A 46 -6.92 14.72 6.61
C THR A 46 -6.83 15.79 7.71
N LYS A 47 -5.82 16.66 7.67
CA LYS A 47 -5.48 17.62 8.70
C LYS A 47 -5.19 16.98 10.08
N LEU A 48 -4.78 15.70 10.11
CA LEU A 48 -4.32 15.04 11.32
C LEU A 48 -3.02 15.66 11.84
N VAL A 49 -2.17 16.12 10.92
CA VAL A 49 -1.02 16.98 11.21
C VAL A 49 -1.29 18.35 10.57
N ARG A 50 -1.42 19.37 11.41
CA ARG A 50 -1.70 20.76 10.99
C ARG A 50 -0.45 21.61 10.93
N ASN A 51 0.58 21.27 11.68
CA ASN A 51 1.84 21.98 11.67
C ASN A 51 2.61 21.63 10.40
N HIS A 52 2.94 22.65 9.59
CA HIS A 52 3.62 22.47 8.31
C HIS A 52 5.05 21.92 8.47
N LEU A 53 5.75 22.28 9.55
CA LEU A 53 7.11 21.75 9.80
C LEU A 53 7.07 20.26 10.13
N GLU A 54 6.09 19.85 10.94
CA GLU A 54 5.87 18.44 11.27
C GLU A 54 5.49 17.62 10.03
N LEU A 55 4.61 18.16 9.18
CA LEU A 55 4.23 17.52 7.92
C LEU A 55 5.45 17.37 6.99
N LEU A 56 6.24 18.43 6.83
CA LEU A 56 7.46 18.39 6.01
C LEU A 56 8.49 17.41 6.56
N LEU A 57 8.65 17.35 7.88
CA LEU A 57 9.55 16.40 8.53
C LEU A 57 9.12 14.96 8.26
N ALA A 58 7.83 14.64 8.41
CA ALA A 58 7.29 13.31 8.13
C ALA A 58 7.47 12.92 6.64
N MET A 59 7.22 13.86 5.72
CA MET A 59 7.43 13.64 4.28
C MET A 59 8.92 13.44 3.93
N ALA A 60 9.82 14.20 4.56
CA ALA A 60 11.27 14.06 4.38
C ALA A 60 11.77 12.70 4.89
N VAL A 61 11.25 12.24 6.04
CA VAL A 61 11.56 10.91 6.59
C VAL A 61 11.02 9.81 5.67
N SER A 62 9.80 9.94 5.17
CA SER A 62 9.21 9.02 4.19
C SER A 62 10.07 8.90 2.92
N LEU A 63 10.53 10.03 2.39
CA LEU A 63 11.45 10.05 1.25
C LEU A 63 12.80 9.39 1.60
N GLY A 64 13.36 9.71 2.77
CA GLY A 64 14.62 9.13 3.23
C GLY A 64 14.54 7.60 3.38
N LEU A 65 13.41 7.06 3.87
CA LEU A 65 13.16 5.62 3.91
C LEU A 65 13.16 5.01 2.51
N ALA A 66 12.48 5.64 1.56
CA ALA A 66 12.41 5.15 0.18
C ALA A 66 13.79 5.18 -0.50
N VAL A 67 14.52 6.28 -0.36
CA VAL A 67 15.89 6.43 -0.91
C VAL A 67 16.84 5.42 -0.29
N GLY A 68 16.69 5.09 0.99
CA GLY A 68 17.46 4.05 1.66
C GLY A 68 17.31 2.65 1.06
N HIS A 69 16.24 2.41 0.30
CA HIS A 69 16.00 1.15 -0.43
C HIS A 69 16.49 1.18 -1.88
N PHE A 70 17.08 2.27 -2.36
CA PHE A 70 17.55 2.34 -3.73
C PHE A 70 18.74 1.40 -3.94
N SER A 71 18.66 0.59 -4.97
CA SER A 71 19.66 -0.43 -5.31
C SER A 71 21.04 0.15 -5.65
N ILE A 72 21.07 1.42 -6.10
CA ILE A 72 22.30 2.12 -6.44
C ILE A 72 23.06 2.68 -5.24
N LEU A 73 22.43 2.69 -4.05
CA LEU A 73 23.05 3.25 -2.85
C LEU A 73 23.51 2.12 -1.91
N PRO A 74 24.80 2.00 -1.60
CA PRO A 74 25.34 0.97 -0.71
C PRO A 74 25.10 1.33 0.77
N LEU A 75 23.88 1.70 1.12
CA LEU A 75 23.52 2.10 2.48
C LEU A 75 23.14 0.88 3.32
N ARG A 76 23.56 0.87 4.58
CA ARG A 76 23.07 -0.11 5.55
C ARG A 76 21.65 0.31 5.97
N LEU A 77 20.65 -0.41 5.47
CA LEU A 77 19.24 -0.10 5.68
C LEU A 77 18.88 0.06 7.16
N GLU A 78 19.43 -0.79 8.04
CA GLU A 78 19.22 -0.69 9.49
C GLU A 78 19.67 0.65 10.06
N SER A 79 20.87 1.13 9.67
CA SER A 79 21.40 2.41 10.13
C SER A 79 20.60 3.59 9.59
N VAL A 80 20.14 3.50 8.34
CA VAL A 80 19.25 4.51 7.74
C VAL A 80 17.93 4.56 8.52
N MET A 81 17.29 3.43 8.75
CA MET A 81 16.04 3.36 9.51
C MET A 81 16.19 3.91 10.93
N GLN A 82 17.24 3.50 11.66
CA GLN A 82 17.50 4.01 13.00
C GLN A 82 17.70 5.54 12.99
N GLY A 83 18.50 6.06 12.04
CA GLY A 83 18.71 7.49 11.88
C GLY A 83 17.41 8.26 11.62
N LEU A 84 16.57 7.76 10.71
CA LEU A 84 15.30 8.39 10.36
C LEU A 84 14.27 8.35 11.50
N VAL A 85 14.23 7.24 12.26
CA VAL A 85 13.41 7.17 13.48
C VAL A 85 13.84 8.23 14.51
N LEU A 86 15.16 8.37 14.74
CA LEU A 86 15.70 9.39 15.66
C LEU A 86 15.42 10.81 15.14
N VAL A 87 15.61 11.06 13.84
CA VAL A 87 15.30 12.37 13.23
C VAL A 87 13.84 12.73 13.40
N LEU A 88 12.92 11.77 13.14
CA LEU A 88 11.50 12.02 13.34
C LEU A 88 11.17 12.23 14.83
N LEU A 89 11.72 11.39 15.71
CA LEU A 89 11.47 11.48 17.15
C LEU A 89 11.92 12.83 17.73
N PHE A 90 13.20 13.14 17.60
CA PHE A 90 13.74 14.38 18.16
C PHE A 90 13.23 15.62 17.43
N GLY A 91 13.05 15.55 16.10
CA GLY A 91 12.49 16.63 15.32
C GLY A 91 11.04 16.94 15.71
N SER A 92 10.19 15.93 15.83
CA SER A 92 8.79 16.10 16.26
C SER A 92 8.68 16.69 17.66
N PHE A 93 9.46 16.19 18.63
CA PHE A 93 9.45 16.78 19.97
C PHE A 93 10.02 18.20 20.00
N ALA A 94 11.04 18.52 19.22
CA ALA A 94 11.55 19.88 19.12
C ALA A 94 10.51 20.84 18.52
N ILE A 95 9.74 20.38 17.52
CA ILE A 95 8.64 21.16 16.93
C ILE A 95 7.52 21.32 17.94
N GLU A 96 7.14 20.23 18.64
CA GLU A 96 6.10 20.27 19.68
C GLU A 96 6.47 21.25 20.80
N LEU A 97 7.70 21.22 21.32
CA LEU A 97 8.18 22.16 22.32
C LEU A 97 8.10 23.61 21.83
N LYS A 98 8.42 23.87 20.56
CA LYS A 98 8.35 25.22 19.99
C LYS A 98 6.93 25.71 19.80
N TYR A 99 5.99 24.80 19.45
CA TYR A 99 4.61 25.13 19.07
C TYR A 99 3.60 24.52 20.04
N HIS A 100 3.97 24.31 21.29
CA HIS A 100 3.16 23.65 22.32
C HIS A 100 1.75 24.25 22.52
N ASP A 101 1.58 25.54 22.26
CA ASP A 101 0.29 26.23 22.38
C ASP A 101 -0.73 25.82 21.29
N VAL A 102 -0.25 25.37 20.13
CA VAL A 102 -1.07 25.12 18.93
C VAL A 102 -1.02 23.65 18.49
N MET A 103 0.07 22.95 18.78
CA MET A 103 0.31 21.56 18.38
C MET A 103 -0.14 20.64 19.51
N LYS A 104 -0.86 19.58 19.14
CA LYS A 104 -1.28 18.52 20.06
C LYS A 104 -0.33 17.34 19.96
N ALA A 105 0.01 16.70 21.08
CA ALA A 105 0.85 15.50 21.12
C ALA A 105 0.37 14.37 20.19
N SER A 106 -0.94 14.29 19.93
CA SER A 106 -1.48 13.36 18.93
C SER A 106 -0.96 13.57 17.51
N GLN A 107 -0.51 14.77 17.14
CA GLN A 107 0.08 15.04 15.82
C GLN A 107 1.43 14.34 15.67
N VAL A 108 2.21 14.22 16.74
CA VAL A 108 3.47 13.44 16.76
C VAL A 108 3.17 11.96 16.45
N SER A 109 2.17 11.37 17.11
CA SER A 109 1.77 9.97 16.84
C SER A 109 1.34 9.76 15.40
N TRP A 110 0.57 10.71 14.84
CA TRP A 110 0.19 10.65 13.44
C TRP A 110 1.37 10.84 12.48
N ALA A 111 2.34 11.70 12.83
CA ALA A 111 3.56 11.85 12.03
C ALA A 111 4.37 10.56 11.98
N PHE A 112 4.46 9.80 13.08
CA PHE A 112 5.06 8.46 13.08
C PHE A 112 4.28 7.48 12.22
N PHE A 113 2.96 7.47 12.31
CA PHE A 113 2.14 6.60 11.46
C PHE A 113 2.32 6.92 9.98
N GLY A 114 2.14 8.18 9.59
CA GLY A 114 2.21 8.58 8.18
C GLY A 114 3.63 8.67 7.63
N GLY A 115 4.62 9.08 8.44
CA GLY A 115 6.00 9.28 8.00
C GLY A 115 6.88 8.02 8.07
N LEU A 116 6.53 7.03 8.89
CA LEU A 116 7.29 5.78 9.03
C LEU A 116 6.45 4.56 8.67
N ALA A 117 5.29 4.33 9.32
CA ALA A 117 4.56 3.09 9.14
C ALA A 117 4.00 2.96 7.72
N VAL A 118 3.31 3.97 7.20
CA VAL A 118 2.73 3.95 5.85
C VAL A 118 3.80 3.72 4.77
N PRO A 119 4.91 4.51 4.70
CA PRO A 119 5.95 4.25 3.70
C PRO A 119 6.66 2.91 3.93
N TYR A 120 6.91 2.49 5.16
CA TYR A 120 7.53 1.18 5.44
C TYR A 120 6.69 0.02 4.87
N LEU A 121 5.36 0.07 5.02
CA LEU A 121 4.45 -0.93 4.47
C LEU A 121 4.43 -0.91 2.92
N LEU A 122 4.43 0.28 2.29
CA LEU A 122 4.51 0.40 0.83
C LEU A 122 5.85 -0.11 0.27
N LEU A 123 6.95 0.13 0.98
CA LEU A 123 8.29 -0.31 0.59
C LEU A 123 8.44 -1.84 0.57
N SER A 124 7.49 -2.60 1.14
CA SER A 124 7.42 -4.05 0.94
C SER A 124 7.37 -4.43 -0.53
N LEU A 125 6.75 -3.61 -1.39
CA LEU A 125 6.74 -3.84 -2.83
C LEU A 125 8.15 -3.79 -3.43
N LEU A 126 8.99 -2.83 -3.03
CA LEU A 126 10.38 -2.77 -3.47
C LEU A 126 11.21 -3.92 -2.91
N ARG A 127 11.01 -4.27 -1.64
CA ARG A 127 11.73 -5.40 -1.03
C ARG A 127 11.38 -6.72 -1.71
N ILE A 128 10.10 -6.94 -2.07
CA ILE A 128 9.68 -8.10 -2.87
C ILE A 128 10.34 -8.07 -4.25
N PHE A 129 10.33 -6.92 -4.92
CA PHE A 129 10.96 -6.76 -6.22
C PHE A 129 12.47 -7.09 -6.18
N GLN A 130 13.16 -6.70 -5.10
CA GLN A 130 14.60 -6.90 -4.91
C GLN A 130 14.97 -8.31 -4.43
N MET A 131 14.01 -9.12 -3.92
CA MET A 131 14.28 -10.48 -3.45
C MET A 131 14.79 -11.41 -4.57
N HIS A 132 14.30 -11.24 -5.79
CA HIS A 132 14.63 -12.07 -6.93
C HIS A 132 15.12 -11.24 -8.11
N TYR A 133 16.43 -11.26 -8.35
CA TYR A 133 17.07 -10.45 -9.39
C TYR A 133 16.45 -10.59 -10.79
N HIS A 134 16.07 -11.81 -11.20
CA HIS A 134 15.51 -12.07 -12.53
C HIS A 134 13.98 -12.02 -12.59
N HIS A 135 13.28 -12.27 -11.50
CA HIS A 135 11.83 -12.48 -11.51
C HIS A 135 11.06 -11.51 -10.58
N GLY A 136 11.76 -10.55 -9.96
CA GLY A 136 11.16 -9.60 -9.03
C GLY A 136 9.97 -8.84 -9.63
N SER A 137 10.05 -8.46 -10.92
CA SER A 137 8.96 -7.79 -11.64
C SER A 137 7.69 -8.62 -11.71
N PHE A 138 7.81 -9.94 -11.80
CA PHE A 138 6.66 -10.84 -11.84
C PHE A 138 6.12 -11.11 -10.43
N ILE A 139 7.02 -11.33 -9.47
CA ILE A 139 6.66 -11.67 -8.10
C ILE A 139 5.91 -10.52 -7.41
N VAL A 140 6.30 -9.26 -7.66
CA VAL A 140 5.63 -8.08 -7.11
C VAL A 140 4.19 -7.91 -7.60
N LEU A 141 3.81 -8.56 -8.71
CA LEU A 141 2.41 -8.57 -9.16
C LEU A 141 1.51 -9.43 -8.28
N LEU A 142 2.04 -10.43 -7.59
CA LEU A 142 1.22 -11.35 -6.77
C LEU A 142 0.50 -10.63 -5.62
N PRO A 143 1.14 -9.78 -4.79
CA PRO A 143 0.42 -9.00 -3.78
C PRO A 143 -0.55 -7.98 -4.39
N LEU A 144 -0.26 -7.41 -5.56
CA LEU A 144 -1.19 -6.53 -6.25
C LEU A 144 -2.43 -7.28 -6.75
N LEU A 145 -2.25 -8.49 -7.28
CA LEU A 145 -3.35 -9.37 -7.65
C LEU A 145 -4.17 -9.83 -6.43
N ALA A 146 -3.50 -10.15 -5.32
CA ALA A 146 -4.18 -10.51 -4.08
C ALA A 146 -5.03 -9.36 -3.52
N ALA A 147 -4.58 -8.11 -3.63
CA ALA A 147 -5.32 -6.94 -3.20
C ALA A 147 -6.42 -6.56 -4.21
N TRP A 148 -6.03 -6.07 -5.39
CA TRP A 148 -6.97 -5.53 -6.38
C TRP A 148 -7.84 -6.59 -7.06
N GLY A 149 -7.31 -7.80 -7.23
CA GLY A 149 -8.07 -8.93 -7.75
C GLY A 149 -9.18 -9.34 -6.79
N ALA A 150 -8.86 -9.44 -5.48
CA ALA A 150 -9.83 -9.72 -4.45
C ALA A 150 -10.92 -8.64 -4.36
N ASP A 151 -10.55 -7.33 -4.38
CA ASP A 151 -11.50 -6.23 -4.39
C ASP A 151 -12.46 -6.29 -5.58
N THR A 152 -11.94 -6.65 -6.75
CA THR A 152 -12.73 -6.83 -7.98
C THR A 152 -13.71 -8.00 -7.83
N CYS A 153 -13.24 -9.15 -7.36
CA CYS A 153 -14.09 -10.32 -7.10
C CYS A 153 -15.14 -10.04 -6.02
N ALA A 154 -14.76 -9.32 -4.96
CA ALA A 154 -15.67 -8.89 -3.91
C ALA A 154 -16.77 -7.97 -4.44
N LEU A 155 -16.43 -7.04 -5.31
CA LEU A 155 -17.39 -6.15 -5.96
C LEU A 155 -18.42 -6.94 -6.78
N PHE A 156 -17.97 -7.85 -7.65
CA PHE A 156 -18.89 -8.64 -8.49
C PHE A 156 -19.73 -9.61 -7.66
N SER A 157 -19.13 -10.32 -6.72
CA SER A 157 -19.86 -11.24 -5.83
C SER A 157 -20.89 -10.49 -4.97
N GLY A 158 -20.51 -9.32 -4.45
CA GLY A 158 -21.39 -8.45 -3.68
C GLY A 158 -22.57 -7.90 -4.50
N MET A 159 -22.35 -7.60 -5.79
CA MET A 159 -23.44 -7.18 -6.69
C MET A 159 -24.40 -8.32 -7.03
N LEU A 160 -23.89 -9.54 -7.20
CA LEU A 160 -24.71 -10.70 -7.60
C LEU A 160 -25.43 -11.36 -6.43
N PHE A 161 -24.75 -11.48 -5.29
CA PHE A 161 -25.21 -12.29 -4.16
C PHE A 161 -25.37 -11.51 -2.85
N GLY A 162 -24.95 -10.24 -2.80
CA GLY A 162 -24.89 -9.44 -1.57
C GLY A 162 -26.24 -9.19 -0.93
N LYS A 163 -26.43 -9.69 0.30
CA LYS A 163 -27.63 -9.50 1.13
C LYS A 163 -27.30 -8.84 2.46
N HIS A 164 -26.16 -9.19 3.07
CA HIS A 164 -25.76 -8.73 4.39
C HIS A 164 -24.66 -7.68 4.29
N LYS A 165 -24.86 -6.54 4.95
CA LYS A 165 -23.86 -5.46 4.97
C LYS A 165 -22.68 -5.82 5.86
N LEU A 166 -21.43 -5.63 5.36
CA LEU A 166 -20.21 -5.89 6.10
C LEU A 166 -19.90 -4.74 7.09
N ALA A 167 -19.93 -3.50 6.62
CA ALA A 167 -19.59 -2.32 7.40
C ALA A 167 -20.53 -1.16 7.08
N PRO A 168 -21.78 -1.16 7.60
CA PRO A 168 -22.84 -0.22 7.20
C PRO A 168 -22.47 1.27 7.37
N VAL A 169 -21.72 1.58 8.44
CA VAL A 169 -21.35 2.96 8.80
C VAL A 169 -20.12 3.44 8.01
N VAL A 170 -19.14 2.59 7.84
CA VAL A 170 -17.83 2.93 7.24
C VAL A 170 -17.87 2.85 5.73
N SER A 171 -18.37 1.72 5.22
CA SER A 171 -18.47 1.41 3.79
C SER A 171 -19.82 0.73 3.47
N PRO A 172 -20.90 1.49 3.26
CA PRO A 172 -22.27 0.94 3.15
C PRO A 172 -22.51 0.08 1.90
N LYS A 173 -21.57 0.05 0.96
CA LYS A 173 -21.67 -0.75 -0.26
C LYS A 173 -21.10 -2.16 -0.09
N LYS A 174 -20.20 -2.38 0.87
CA LYS A 174 -19.57 -3.69 1.12
C LYS A 174 -20.53 -4.68 1.75
N THR A 175 -20.44 -5.94 1.31
CA THR A 175 -21.29 -7.05 1.76
C THR A 175 -20.46 -8.24 2.23
N VAL A 176 -21.01 -9.05 3.13
CA VAL A 176 -20.34 -10.25 3.65
C VAL A 176 -20.13 -11.26 2.52
N GLU A 177 -21.13 -11.44 1.66
CA GLU A 177 -21.04 -12.33 0.50
C GLU A 177 -19.97 -11.84 -0.50
N GLY A 178 -19.86 -10.50 -0.64
CA GLY A 178 -18.77 -9.90 -1.40
C GLY A 178 -17.42 -10.23 -0.81
N ALA A 179 -17.23 -10.06 0.50
CA ALA A 179 -15.95 -10.38 1.16
C ALA A 179 -15.56 -11.86 0.98
N VAL A 180 -16.51 -12.79 1.14
CA VAL A 180 -16.27 -14.22 0.87
C VAL A 180 -15.87 -14.45 -0.59
N GLY A 181 -16.58 -13.81 -1.53
CA GLY A 181 -16.23 -13.87 -2.96
C GLY A 181 -14.85 -13.29 -3.27
N GLY A 182 -14.44 -12.25 -2.55
CA GLY A 182 -13.08 -11.67 -2.62
C GLY A 182 -12.01 -12.66 -2.16
N VAL A 183 -12.25 -13.35 -1.03
CA VAL A 183 -11.31 -14.36 -0.51
C VAL A 183 -11.14 -15.53 -1.50
N VAL A 184 -12.23 -16.08 -1.99
CA VAL A 184 -12.20 -17.18 -2.97
C VAL A 184 -11.57 -16.73 -4.28
N GLY A 185 -12.00 -15.57 -4.80
CA GLY A 185 -11.49 -15.01 -6.05
C GLY A 185 -10.00 -14.64 -5.96
N GLY A 186 -9.57 -14.03 -4.86
CA GLY A 186 -8.18 -13.72 -4.59
C GLY A 186 -7.31 -14.98 -4.56
N ALA A 187 -7.74 -16.02 -3.84
CA ALA A 187 -7.04 -17.29 -3.80
C ALA A 187 -6.89 -17.93 -5.20
N VAL A 188 -7.97 -17.93 -5.99
CA VAL A 188 -7.97 -18.50 -7.34
C VAL A 188 -7.08 -17.69 -8.29
N LEU A 189 -7.17 -16.35 -8.26
CA LEU A 189 -6.37 -15.49 -9.15
C LEU A 189 -4.89 -15.61 -8.87
N VAL A 190 -4.47 -15.59 -7.60
CA VAL A 190 -3.05 -15.73 -7.23
C VAL A 190 -2.54 -17.13 -7.54
N LEU A 191 -3.36 -18.18 -7.33
CA LEU A 191 -3.02 -19.55 -7.69
C LEU A 191 -2.79 -19.69 -9.21
N ILE A 192 -3.70 -19.14 -10.04
CA ILE A 192 -3.55 -19.16 -11.50
C ILE A 192 -2.27 -18.45 -11.92
N ALA A 193 -2.00 -17.26 -11.35
CA ALA A 193 -0.78 -16.52 -11.63
C ALA A 193 0.47 -17.32 -11.25
N ALA A 194 0.50 -17.95 -10.07
CA ALA A 194 1.62 -18.77 -9.62
C ALA A 194 1.84 -20.00 -10.52
N VAL A 195 0.77 -20.68 -10.96
CA VAL A 195 0.87 -21.80 -11.92
C VAL A 195 1.46 -21.34 -13.26
N ILE A 196 1.02 -20.19 -13.77
CA ILE A 196 1.57 -19.62 -15.00
C ILE A 196 3.05 -19.28 -14.81
N MET A 197 3.40 -18.57 -13.73
CA MET A 197 4.78 -18.17 -13.44
C MET A 197 5.70 -19.38 -13.25
N ASN A 198 5.27 -20.42 -12.53
CA ASN A 198 6.05 -21.64 -12.37
C ASN A 198 6.33 -22.34 -13.71
N ARG A 199 5.37 -22.30 -14.66
CA ARG A 199 5.54 -22.95 -15.99
C ARG A 199 6.36 -22.12 -16.98
N THR A 200 6.33 -20.80 -16.84
CA THR A 200 6.96 -19.89 -17.83
C THR A 200 8.29 -19.33 -17.37
N LEU A 201 8.50 -19.25 -16.05
CA LEU A 201 9.65 -18.60 -15.44
C LEU A 201 10.49 -19.55 -14.54
N ASP A 202 10.10 -20.82 -14.45
CA ASP A 202 10.73 -21.82 -13.57
C ASP A 202 10.90 -21.33 -12.11
N LEU A 203 9.85 -20.67 -11.59
CA LEU A 203 9.91 -19.96 -10.31
C LEU A 203 9.86 -20.88 -9.09
N GLU A 204 9.44 -22.13 -9.26
CA GLU A 204 9.30 -23.18 -8.22
C GLU A 204 8.54 -22.73 -6.97
N MET A 205 7.60 -21.79 -7.12
CA MET A 205 6.77 -21.31 -6.01
C MET A 205 5.82 -22.41 -5.54
N PRO A 206 5.79 -22.76 -4.23
CA PRO A 206 4.84 -23.74 -3.71
C PRO A 206 3.39 -23.25 -3.90
N LEU A 207 2.53 -24.05 -4.58
CA LEU A 207 1.16 -23.62 -4.90
C LEU A 207 0.30 -23.35 -3.65
N TRP A 208 0.59 -24.00 -2.53
CA TRP A 208 -0.10 -23.71 -1.26
C TRP A 208 0.14 -22.27 -0.81
N SER A 209 1.34 -21.72 -1.01
CA SER A 209 1.66 -20.35 -0.62
C SER A 209 0.92 -19.32 -1.48
N ALA A 210 0.67 -19.63 -2.74
CA ALA A 210 -0.17 -18.81 -3.62
C ALA A 210 -1.62 -18.75 -3.12
N VAL A 211 -2.18 -19.90 -2.71
CA VAL A 211 -3.52 -19.96 -2.11
C VAL A 211 -3.58 -19.17 -0.81
N VAL A 212 -2.58 -19.35 0.06
CA VAL A 212 -2.48 -18.60 1.34
C VAL A 212 -2.35 -17.10 1.07
N LEU A 213 -1.48 -16.70 0.14
CA LEU A 213 -1.32 -15.28 -0.23
C LEU A 213 -2.64 -14.68 -0.73
N GLY A 214 -3.33 -15.38 -1.63
CA GLY A 214 -4.60 -14.90 -2.18
C GLY A 214 -5.72 -14.84 -1.15
N ALA A 215 -5.88 -15.87 -0.32
CA ALA A 215 -6.95 -15.94 0.68
C ALA A 215 -6.71 -14.99 1.86
N VAL A 216 -5.53 -15.10 2.52
CA VAL A 216 -5.19 -14.25 3.66
C VAL A 216 -4.96 -12.80 3.21
N GLY A 217 -4.34 -12.62 2.04
CA GLY A 217 -4.17 -11.30 1.43
C GLY A 217 -5.50 -10.59 1.19
N ALA A 218 -6.52 -11.29 0.68
CA ALA A 218 -7.86 -10.72 0.51
C ALA A 218 -8.47 -10.25 1.84
N VAL A 219 -8.33 -11.05 2.91
CA VAL A 219 -8.82 -10.65 4.25
C VAL A 219 -8.06 -9.42 4.76
N LEU A 220 -6.72 -9.42 4.65
CA LEU A 220 -5.89 -8.30 5.08
C LEU A 220 -6.16 -7.04 4.26
N GLY A 221 -6.35 -7.18 2.94
CA GLY A 221 -6.72 -6.09 2.05
C GLY A 221 -8.06 -5.45 2.43
N GLU A 222 -9.06 -6.28 2.74
CA GLU A 222 -10.37 -5.82 3.22
C GLU A 222 -10.25 -5.06 4.56
N ILE A 223 -9.43 -5.57 5.50
CA ILE A 223 -9.15 -4.88 6.76
C ILE A 223 -8.44 -3.54 6.50
N GLY A 224 -7.49 -3.50 5.57
CA GLY A 224 -6.77 -2.29 5.18
C GLY A 224 -7.70 -1.21 4.64
N ASP A 225 -8.48 -1.52 3.61
CA ASP A 225 -9.45 -0.58 3.03
C ASP A 225 -10.47 -0.09 4.08
N LEU A 226 -11.01 -0.98 4.91
CA LEU A 226 -11.92 -0.58 5.99
C LEU A 226 -11.23 0.32 7.02
N SER A 227 -9.99 0.04 7.41
CA SER A 227 -9.22 0.84 8.38
C SER A 227 -8.99 2.26 7.85
N PHE A 228 -8.51 2.40 6.62
CA PHE A 228 -8.34 3.71 5.99
C PHE A 228 -9.67 4.41 5.71
N SER A 229 -10.73 3.65 5.45
CA SER A 229 -12.09 4.21 5.35
C SER A 229 -12.58 4.77 6.69
N VAL A 230 -12.27 4.13 7.83
CA VAL A 230 -12.57 4.68 9.17
C VAL A 230 -11.87 6.03 9.37
N ILE A 231 -10.57 6.13 9.06
CA ILE A 231 -9.82 7.39 9.18
C ILE A 231 -10.49 8.47 8.32
N LYS A 232 -10.88 8.17 7.06
CA LYS A 232 -11.62 9.12 6.20
C LYS A 232 -12.90 9.62 6.87
N ARG A 233 -13.71 8.74 7.46
CA ARG A 233 -14.97 9.15 8.12
C ARG A 233 -14.72 9.99 9.37
N GLN A 234 -13.73 9.62 10.19
CA GLN A 234 -13.39 10.37 11.41
C GLN A 234 -12.84 11.77 11.11
N THR A 235 -12.15 11.93 9.98
CA THR A 235 -11.60 13.23 9.55
C THR A 235 -12.55 14.04 8.65
N GLY A 236 -13.74 13.50 8.35
CA GLY A 236 -14.77 14.18 7.57
C GLY A 236 -14.48 14.25 6.07
N ILE A 237 -13.52 13.48 5.57
CA ILE A 237 -13.22 13.39 4.14
C ILE A 237 -13.83 12.13 3.53
N LYS A 238 -13.93 12.12 2.21
CA LYS A 238 -14.37 10.95 1.45
C LYS A 238 -13.22 10.26 0.75
N ASP A 239 -12.35 11.03 0.12
CA ASP A 239 -11.18 10.58 -0.62
C ASP A 239 -9.96 11.31 -0.05
N TYR A 240 -8.79 10.64 0.02
CA TYR A 240 -7.58 11.23 0.58
C TYR A 240 -6.95 12.29 -0.33
N GLY A 241 -7.15 12.15 -1.64
CA GLY A 241 -6.59 13.07 -2.62
C GLY A 241 -7.40 13.12 -3.92
N HIS A 242 -6.88 13.91 -4.88
CA HIS A 242 -7.48 14.07 -6.20
C HIS A 242 -6.46 13.89 -7.32
N ILE A 243 -5.32 13.24 -7.02
CA ILE A 243 -4.23 13.03 -7.98
C ILE A 243 -4.70 12.21 -9.16
N PHE A 244 -5.55 11.21 -8.91
CA PHE A 244 -6.15 10.40 -9.98
C PHE A 244 -7.59 10.90 -10.28
N PRO A 245 -7.83 11.60 -11.40
CA PRO A 245 -9.14 12.12 -11.73
C PRO A 245 -10.23 11.03 -11.70
N GLY A 246 -11.21 11.19 -10.79
CA GLY A 246 -12.31 10.24 -10.60
C GLY A 246 -11.97 8.97 -9.79
N HIS A 247 -10.73 8.83 -9.31
CA HIS A 247 -10.26 7.67 -8.52
C HIS A 247 -9.73 8.03 -7.13
N GLY A 248 -9.71 9.31 -6.76
CA GLY A 248 -9.18 9.74 -5.46
C GLY A 248 -7.67 9.94 -5.47
N GLY A 249 -7.05 9.71 -4.33
CA GLY A 249 -5.61 9.82 -4.13
C GLY A 249 -4.85 8.51 -4.33
N VAL A 250 -3.56 8.58 -4.06
CA VAL A 250 -2.64 7.43 -4.01
C VAL A 250 -3.10 6.46 -2.93
N LEU A 251 -3.36 6.98 -1.72
CA LEU A 251 -3.74 6.16 -0.59
C LEU A 251 -5.09 5.45 -0.79
N ASP A 252 -6.03 6.09 -1.53
CA ASP A 252 -7.30 5.46 -1.91
C ASP A 252 -7.14 4.25 -2.87
N ARG A 253 -5.96 4.07 -3.48
CA ARG A 253 -5.64 2.96 -4.40
C ARG A 253 -4.74 1.90 -3.77
N PHE A 254 -4.01 2.25 -2.73
CA PHE A 254 -3.04 1.39 -2.09
C PHE A 254 -3.40 1.01 -0.65
N ASP A 255 -4.58 1.41 -0.15
CA ASP A 255 -5.06 1.11 1.21
C ASP A 255 -5.10 -0.40 1.50
N SER A 256 -5.62 -1.22 0.59
CA SER A 256 -5.56 -2.68 0.68
C SER A 256 -4.14 -3.22 0.48
N VAL A 257 -3.37 -2.65 -0.44
CA VAL A 257 -2.00 -3.09 -0.74
C VAL A 257 -1.07 -2.88 0.45
N LEU A 258 -1.26 -1.81 1.25
CA LEU A 258 -0.51 -1.54 2.47
C LEU A 258 -0.53 -2.69 3.49
N PHE A 259 -1.57 -3.50 3.49
CA PHE A 259 -1.70 -4.67 4.37
C PHE A 259 -1.26 -5.96 3.69
N VAL A 260 -1.51 -6.08 2.40
CA VAL A 260 -1.19 -7.28 1.62
C VAL A 260 0.31 -7.38 1.33
N ALA A 261 0.97 -6.28 0.94
CA ALA A 261 2.37 -6.32 0.52
C ALA A 261 3.34 -6.77 1.62
N PRO A 262 3.28 -6.27 2.88
CA PRO A 262 4.15 -6.75 3.94
C PRO A 262 3.87 -8.21 4.34
N PHE A 263 2.63 -8.67 4.25
CA PHE A 263 2.31 -10.08 4.43
C PHE A 263 2.92 -10.94 3.32
N ALA A 264 2.81 -10.51 2.07
CA ALA A 264 3.43 -11.18 0.94
C ALA A 264 4.95 -11.25 1.09
N GLU A 265 5.59 -10.14 1.49
CA GLU A 265 7.03 -10.09 1.78
C GLU A 265 7.42 -11.13 2.83
N LEU A 266 6.70 -11.18 3.96
CA LEU A 266 6.96 -12.15 5.02
C LEU A 266 6.79 -13.59 4.51
N LEU A 267 5.72 -13.86 3.78
CA LEU A 267 5.45 -15.19 3.22
C LEU A 267 6.56 -15.61 2.25
N PHE A 268 7.00 -14.71 1.36
CA PHE A 268 8.08 -15.00 0.40
C PHE A 268 9.42 -15.26 1.09
N ARG A 269 9.75 -14.54 2.18
CA ARG A 269 10.94 -14.82 3.00
C ARG A 269 10.92 -16.17 3.70
N ILE A 270 9.74 -16.76 3.88
CA ILE A 270 9.60 -18.08 4.52
C ILE A 270 9.76 -19.20 3.49
N ILE A 271 9.31 -18.98 2.26
CA ILE A 271 9.29 -20.04 1.23
C ILE A 271 10.54 -20.05 0.33
N TRP A 272 11.30 -18.95 0.28
CA TRP A 272 12.56 -18.76 -0.44
C TRP A 272 13.65 -18.27 0.51
#